data_a46cb658df66f7d4848fb2c907f98ca2
#
_entry.id   a46cb658df66f7d4848fb2c907f98ca2
#
_cell.length_a   1.000
_cell.length_b   1.000
_cell.length_c   1.000
_cell.angle_alpha   90.00
_cell.angle_beta   90.00
_cell.angle_gamma   90.00
#
_symmetry.space_group_name_H-M   'P 1'
#
loop_
_entity.id
_entity.type
_entity.pdbx_description
1 polymer ?
#
loop_
_entity_poly.entity_id
_entity_poly.type
_entity_poly.pdbx_seq_one_letter_code
_entity_poly.pdbx_strand_id
1 'polypeptide(L)'
;MSVGDAPRPTLPGQGSFNVQKGRPGYVIGAPHGTTDTATDLIGLEIARSTGFGIVVATGFGKLDAQGRRYSVNRPTEGVAGEPPSSEGETEAARRVYDSYGRAVAEAAQGPLRFYVEIHGNVHQDTAGRVEIATVGIAMEEAWRLKTLLELVRDAHLRGQPDAAKLEVFVEPVDTLRYGASAAKSGGVLGRSERSLHIELPKSARTTYRDAYTAVLGDFLTQWADLQASARGK
;
A
#
# COMPACT_ATOMS: atom_id res chain seq x y z
N MET A 1 23.65 -31.02 -6.81
CA MET A 1 24.49 -29.86 -6.51
C MET A 1 23.56 -28.75 -6.05
N SER A 2 23.59 -28.41 -4.76
CA SER A 2 22.79 -27.32 -4.19
C SER A 2 23.38 -26.01 -4.67
N VAL A 3 22.61 -25.22 -5.40
CA VAL A 3 22.97 -23.84 -5.74
C VAL A 3 22.94 -23.07 -4.43
N GLY A 4 24.14 -22.78 -3.92
CA GLY A 4 24.29 -22.01 -2.69
C GLY A 4 23.64 -20.64 -2.85
N ASP A 5 22.75 -20.33 -1.92
CA ASP A 5 22.08 -19.02 -1.82
C ASP A 5 23.17 -17.94 -1.69
N ALA A 6 23.35 -17.14 -2.73
CA ALA A 6 24.28 -16.02 -2.67
C ALA A 6 23.84 -15.09 -1.54
N PRO A 7 24.78 -14.59 -0.70
CA PRO A 7 24.41 -13.72 0.40
C PRO A 7 23.62 -12.52 -0.11
N ARG A 8 22.42 -12.31 0.44
CA ARG A 8 21.60 -11.15 0.08
C ARG A 8 22.41 -9.87 0.37
N PRO A 9 22.53 -8.97 -0.59
CA PRO A 9 23.29 -7.74 -0.39
C PRO A 9 22.71 -6.97 0.80
N THR A 10 23.57 -6.52 1.70
CA THR A 10 23.18 -5.67 2.82
C THR A 10 22.54 -4.38 2.28
N LEU A 11 21.29 -4.13 2.66
CA LEU A 11 20.58 -2.93 2.27
C LEU A 11 21.12 -1.71 3.04
N PRO A 12 21.09 -0.51 2.42
CA PRO A 12 21.35 0.73 3.15
C PRO A 12 20.36 0.91 4.29
N GLY A 13 20.81 1.48 5.40
CA GLY A 13 19.99 1.68 6.60
C GLY A 13 19.76 0.40 7.41
N GLN A 14 18.83 0.48 8.36
CA GLN A 14 18.45 -0.65 9.24
C GLN A 14 17.14 -1.31 8.81
N GLY A 15 16.79 -1.16 7.52
CA GLY A 15 15.51 -1.63 7.01
C GLY A 15 15.50 -3.11 6.65
N SER A 16 14.31 -3.70 6.71
CA SER A 16 14.05 -5.09 6.31
C SER A 16 12.69 -5.23 5.61
N PHE A 17 12.53 -6.34 4.87
CA PHE A 17 11.28 -6.73 4.24
C PHE A 17 10.78 -8.03 4.85
N ASN A 18 9.51 -8.04 5.30
CA ASN A 18 8.77 -9.27 5.58
C ASN A 18 7.93 -9.59 4.34
N VAL A 19 8.18 -10.77 3.75
CA VAL A 19 7.54 -11.23 2.51
C VAL A 19 6.76 -12.50 2.79
N GLN A 20 5.48 -12.52 2.43
CA GLN A 20 4.67 -13.73 2.47
C GLN A 20 3.98 -13.91 1.12
N LYS A 21 4.05 -15.12 0.59
CA LYS A 21 3.38 -15.51 -0.66
C LYS A 21 1.90 -15.75 -0.40
N GLY A 22 1.08 -15.48 -1.42
CA GLY A 22 -0.36 -15.69 -1.35
C GLY A 22 -0.96 -16.02 -2.71
N ARG A 23 -2.17 -15.53 -3.01
CA ARG A 23 -2.82 -15.69 -4.32
C ARG A 23 -1.93 -15.11 -5.43
N PRO A 24 -1.55 -15.90 -6.45
CA PRO A 24 -0.62 -15.45 -7.50
C PRO A 24 -1.11 -14.19 -8.23
N GLY A 25 -0.24 -13.20 -8.33
CA GLY A 25 -0.50 -11.92 -8.99
C GLY A 25 -1.20 -10.86 -8.12
N TYR A 26 -1.56 -11.17 -6.85
CA TYR A 26 -2.25 -10.27 -5.94
C TYR A 26 -1.37 -9.99 -4.72
N VAL A 27 -0.99 -8.73 -4.49
CA VAL A 27 -0.07 -8.36 -3.41
C VAL A 27 -0.54 -7.11 -2.67
N ILE A 28 -0.45 -7.15 -1.34
CA ILE A 28 -0.54 -6.00 -0.45
C ILE A 28 0.87 -5.49 -0.18
N GLY A 29 1.08 -4.18 -0.22
CA GLY A 29 2.30 -3.52 0.20
C GLY A 29 2.05 -2.61 1.40
N ALA A 30 2.91 -2.68 2.42
CA ALA A 30 3.00 -1.70 3.49
C ALA A 30 4.40 -1.07 3.44
N PRO A 31 4.64 -0.10 2.53
CA PRO A 31 5.98 0.42 2.26
C PRO A 31 6.54 1.26 3.41
N HIS A 32 5.68 1.77 4.28
CA HIS A 32 6.04 2.57 5.45
C HIS A 32 5.61 1.92 6.77
N GLY A 33 5.62 0.57 6.82
CA GLY A 33 5.00 -0.26 7.85
C GLY A 33 5.16 0.21 9.30
N THR A 34 6.32 0.74 9.68
CA THR A 34 6.57 1.21 11.06
C THR A 34 6.53 2.74 11.21
N THR A 35 6.62 3.51 10.14
CA THR A 35 6.54 4.97 10.17
C THR A 35 5.11 5.47 10.03
N ASP A 36 4.33 4.82 9.18
CA ASP A 36 2.88 5.03 9.11
C ASP A 36 2.21 4.11 10.11
N THR A 37 1.96 4.61 11.32
CA THR A 37 1.47 3.82 12.46
C THR A 37 0.44 2.77 12.05
N ALA A 38 0.70 1.50 12.38
CA ALA A 38 -0.16 0.32 12.21
C ALA A 38 -0.46 -0.11 10.77
N THR A 39 0.14 0.49 9.73
CA THR A 39 -0.10 0.03 8.34
C THR A 39 0.49 -1.36 8.09
N ASP A 40 1.53 -1.75 8.80
CA ASP A 40 2.09 -3.11 8.83
C ASP A 40 1.06 -4.13 9.35
N LEU A 41 0.43 -3.85 10.50
CA LEU A 41 -0.58 -4.71 11.11
C LEU A 41 -1.83 -4.82 10.23
N ILE A 42 -2.31 -3.68 9.71
CA ILE A 42 -3.46 -3.62 8.80
C ILE A 42 -3.17 -4.43 7.53
N GLY A 43 -2.01 -4.23 6.91
CA GLY A 43 -1.61 -4.96 5.70
C GLY A 43 -1.53 -6.47 5.92
N LEU A 44 -0.93 -6.91 7.04
CA LEU A 44 -0.85 -8.34 7.40
C LEU A 44 -2.24 -8.97 7.58
N GLU A 45 -3.14 -8.29 8.26
CA GLU A 45 -4.49 -8.80 8.50
C GLU A 45 -5.33 -8.83 7.22
N ILE A 46 -5.22 -7.81 6.37
CA ILE A 46 -5.85 -7.80 5.03
C ILE A 46 -5.30 -8.95 4.18
N ALA A 47 -3.98 -9.17 4.15
CA ALA A 47 -3.39 -10.27 3.40
C ALA A 47 -3.91 -11.64 3.90
N ARG A 48 -4.04 -11.79 5.22
CA ARG A 48 -4.60 -13.01 5.84
C ARG A 48 -6.06 -13.25 5.43
N SER A 49 -6.89 -12.22 5.42
CA SER A 49 -8.32 -12.34 5.10
C SER A 49 -8.59 -12.54 3.60
N THR A 50 -7.79 -11.89 2.73
CA THR A 50 -7.94 -11.97 1.27
C THR A 50 -7.20 -13.14 0.63
N GLY A 51 -6.23 -13.72 1.35
CA GLY A 51 -5.29 -14.69 0.79
C GLY A 51 -4.24 -14.07 -0.16
N PHE A 52 -4.11 -12.74 -0.23
CA PHE A 52 -3.10 -12.09 -1.07
C PHE A 52 -1.69 -12.25 -0.50
N GLY A 53 -0.66 -12.17 -1.35
CA GLY A 53 0.71 -12.00 -0.89
C GLY A 53 0.88 -10.64 -0.20
N ILE A 54 1.92 -10.52 0.64
CA ILE A 54 2.22 -9.26 1.33
C ILE A 54 3.71 -8.97 1.38
N VAL A 55 4.05 -7.69 1.29
CA VAL A 55 5.39 -7.16 1.59
C VAL A 55 5.26 -6.02 2.58
N VAL A 56 5.83 -6.19 3.77
CA VAL A 56 5.94 -5.14 4.77
C VAL A 56 7.39 -4.64 4.81
N ALA A 57 7.59 -3.35 4.59
CA ALA A 57 8.88 -2.70 4.74
C ALA A 57 8.97 -2.00 6.09
N THR A 58 10.03 -2.28 6.85
CA THR A 58 10.26 -1.68 8.18
C THR A 58 11.65 -1.06 8.26
N GLY A 59 11.80 0.00 9.04
CA GLY A 59 13.08 0.63 9.35
C GLY A 59 13.61 1.63 8.31
N PHE A 60 13.16 1.60 7.06
CA PHE A 60 13.67 2.48 5.99
C PHE A 60 13.31 3.96 6.17
N GLY A 61 12.15 4.26 6.76
CA GLY A 61 11.75 5.63 7.09
C GLY A 61 12.44 6.24 8.31
N LYS A 62 13.22 5.44 9.06
CA LYS A 62 14.07 5.93 10.14
C LYS A 62 15.38 6.44 9.57
N LEU A 63 15.93 7.48 10.21
CA LEU A 63 17.25 7.99 9.85
C LEU A 63 18.33 6.95 10.15
N ASP A 64 19.23 6.72 9.20
CA ASP A 64 20.45 5.93 9.40
C ASP A 64 21.52 6.75 10.12
N ALA A 65 22.71 6.15 10.31
CA ALA A 65 23.86 6.81 10.96
C ALA A 65 24.38 8.05 10.20
N GLN A 66 24.02 8.19 8.93
CA GLN A 66 24.35 9.33 8.08
C GLN A 66 23.21 10.36 8.00
N GLY A 67 22.15 10.19 8.79
CA GLY A 67 20.98 11.08 8.81
C GLY A 67 20.09 10.96 7.57
N ARG A 68 20.06 9.80 6.91
CA ARG A 68 19.26 9.54 5.70
C ARG A 68 18.10 8.60 6.00
N ARG A 69 16.99 8.80 5.29
CA ARG A 69 15.85 7.88 5.22
C ARG A 69 15.60 7.49 3.77
N TYR A 70 15.10 6.29 3.54
CA TYR A 70 14.89 5.74 2.20
C TYR A 70 13.41 5.50 1.93
N SER A 71 12.92 5.96 0.77
CA SER A 71 11.64 5.53 0.24
C SER A 71 11.80 4.13 -0.37
N VAL A 72 10.85 3.23 -0.09
CA VAL A 72 10.88 1.88 -0.65
C VAL A 72 10.04 1.73 -1.90
N ASN A 73 8.96 2.51 -2.02
CA ASN A 73 8.04 2.48 -3.17
C ASN A 73 8.43 3.43 -4.31
N ARG A 74 9.53 4.18 -4.15
CA ARG A 74 10.17 5.04 -5.17
C ARG A 74 11.67 5.15 -4.88
N PRO A 75 12.54 5.40 -5.88
CA PRO A 75 13.99 5.36 -5.71
C PRO A 75 14.55 6.66 -5.12
N THR A 76 13.98 7.16 -4.01
CA THR A 76 14.42 8.43 -3.41
C THR A 76 14.88 8.28 -1.97
N GLU A 77 15.82 9.12 -1.56
CA GLU A 77 16.23 9.31 -0.16
C GLU A 77 16.01 10.74 0.29
N GLY A 78 15.73 10.90 1.57
CA GLY A 78 15.66 12.18 2.24
C GLY A 78 16.72 12.32 3.32
N VAL A 79 17.12 13.55 3.62
CA VAL A 79 18.12 13.89 4.62
C VAL A 79 17.45 14.54 5.82
N ALA A 80 18.00 14.31 7.01
CA ALA A 80 17.52 14.91 8.25
C ALA A 80 17.50 16.44 8.15
N GLY A 81 16.39 17.07 8.55
CA GLY A 81 16.23 18.51 8.52
C GLY A 81 15.78 19.09 7.17
N GLU A 82 15.84 18.30 6.09
CA GLU A 82 15.40 18.73 4.76
C GLU A 82 13.92 18.41 4.52
N PRO A 83 13.20 19.27 3.77
CA PRO A 83 11.79 19.02 3.45
C PRO A 83 11.63 17.83 2.50
N PRO A 84 10.46 17.16 2.47
CA PRO A 84 10.20 16.04 1.54
C PRO A 84 10.36 16.39 0.06
N SER A 85 10.23 17.67 -0.30
CA SER A 85 10.44 18.14 -1.68
C SER A 85 11.90 18.11 -2.13
N SER A 86 12.86 17.99 -1.20
CA SER A 86 14.29 17.85 -1.49
C SER A 86 14.74 16.40 -1.68
N GLU A 87 13.83 15.43 -1.49
CA GLU A 87 14.16 14.03 -1.72
C GLU A 87 14.61 13.79 -3.16
N GLY A 88 15.74 13.12 -3.32
CA GLY A 88 16.37 12.87 -4.62
C GLY A 88 16.68 11.39 -4.84
N GLU A 89 16.87 11.04 -6.11
CA GLU A 89 17.34 9.71 -6.47
C GLU A 89 18.84 9.56 -6.17
N THR A 90 19.18 8.45 -5.53
CA THR A 90 20.57 8.05 -5.30
C THR A 90 20.73 6.57 -5.60
N GLU A 91 21.98 6.11 -5.76
CA GLU A 91 22.26 4.70 -5.95
C GLU A 91 21.81 3.85 -4.74
N ALA A 92 21.98 4.38 -3.53
CA ALA A 92 21.54 3.73 -2.30
C ALA A 92 20.00 3.58 -2.26
N ALA A 93 19.27 4.65 -2.55
CA ALA A 93 17.81 4.63 -2.63
C ALA A 93 17.30 3.69 -3.73
N ARG A 94 17.98 3.67 -4.89
CA ARG A 94 17.65 2.76 -5.99
C ARG A 94 17.83 1.30 -5.58
N ARG A 95 18.91 0.96 -4.86
CA ARG A 95 19.11 -0.42 -4.33
C ARG A 95 17.99 -0.84 -3.37
N VAL A 96 17.52 0.06 -2.50
CA VAL A 96 16.39 -0.21 -1.59
C VAL A 96 15.11 -0.44 -2.41
N TYR A 97 14.81 0.47 -3.33
CA TYR A 97 13.64 0.38 -4.20
C TYR A 97 13.63 -0.89 -5.06
N ASP A 98 14.75 -1.25 -5.69
CA ASP A 98 14.86 -2.47 -6.49
C ASP A 98 14.70 -3.73 -5.63
N SER A 99 15.17 -3.70 -4.38
CA SER A 99 14.97 -4.80 -3.44
C SER A 99 13.52 -4.93 -3.00
N TYR A 100 12.82 -3.81 -2.80
CA TYR A 100 11.38 -3.82 -2.57
C TYR A 100 10.63 -4.37 -3.78
N GLY A 101 10.96 -3.94 -4.99
CA GLY A 101 10.38 -4.46 -6.23
C GLY A 101 10.57 -5.97 -6.39
N ARG A 102 11.76 -6.50 -6.03
CA ARG A 102 12.01 -7.96 -6.00
C ARG A 102 11.16 -8.67 -4.95
N ALA A 103 11.02 -8.08 -3.76
CA ALA A 103 10.17 -8.63 -2.70
C ALA A 103 8.70 -8.71 -3.14
N VAL A 104 8.18 -7.66 -3.82
CA VAL A 104 6.83 -7.66 -4.39
C VAL A 104 6.70 -8.73 -5.48
N ALA A 105 7.68 -8.88 -6.37
CA ALA A 105 7.67 -9.93 -7.39
C ALA A 105 7.71 -11.35 -6.77
N GLU A 106 8.47 -11.55 -5.69
CA GLU A 106 8.50 -12.80 -4.93
C GLU A 106 7.12 -13.10 -4.32
N ALA A 107 6.48 -12.12 -3.69
CA ALA A 107 5.14 -12.27 -3.11
C ALA A 107 4.09 -12.57 -4.20
N ALA A 108 4.22 -11.95 -5.38
CA ALA A 108 3.30 -12.11 -6.51
C ALA A 108 3.38 -13.48 -7.18
N GLN A 109 4.50 -14.17 -7.11
CA GLN A 109 4.69 -15.50 -7.73
C GLN A 109 4.36 -15.54 -9.24
N GLY A 110 4.52 -14.41 -9.96
CA GLY A 110 4.20 -14.25 -11.37
C GLY A 110 3.92 -12.79 -11.73
N PRO A 111 3.24 -12.54 -12.87
CA PRO A 111 2.86 -11.19 -13.25
C PRO A 111 2.02 -10.50 -12.17
N LEU A 112 2.38 -9.27 -11.84
CA LEU A 112 1.67 -8.47 -10.83
C LEU A 112 0.36 -7.92 -11.44
N ARG A 113 -0.75 -8.56 -11.14
CA ARG A 113 -2.07 -8.24 -11.69
C ARG A 113 -2.79 -7.17 -10.89
N PHE A 114 -2.67 -7.26 -9.56
CA PHE A 114 -3.32 -6.33 -8.65
C PHE A 114 -2.41 -6.06 -7.46
N TYR A 115 -2.10 -4.78 -7.27
CA TYR A 115 -1.22 -4.33 -6.20
C TYR A 115 -1.89 -3.24 -5.37
N VAL A 116 -1.85 -3.39 -4.06
CA VAL A 116 -2.46 -2.43 -3.13
C VAL A 116 -1.42 -1.94 -2.15
N GLU A 117 -1.15 -0.65 -2.10
CA GLU A 117 -0.33 -0.03 -1.04
C GLU A 117 -1.22 0.53 0.06
N ILE A 118 -0.90 0.19 1.31
CA ILE A 118 -1.54 0.74 2.51
C ILE A 118 -0.63 1.79 3.12
N HIS A 119 -1.12 3.01 3.16
CA HIS A 119 -0.46 4.19 3.69
C HIS A 119 -1.25 4.83 4.82
N GLY A 120 -0.61 5.75 5.51
CA GLY A 120 -1.24 6.52 6.56
C GLY A 120 -0.87 7.99 6.54
N ASN A 121 -1.85 8.84 6.76
CA ASN A 121 -1.64 10.28 6.89
C ASN A 121 -2.13 10.82 8.23
N VAL A 122 -1.74 12.05 8.54
CA VAL A 122 -2.13 12.78 9.76
C VAL A 122 -2.65 14.18 9.45
N HIS A 123 -2.92 14.47 8.16
CA HIS A 123 -3.33 15.80 7.75
C HIS A 123 -4.79 16.07 8.13
N GLN A 124 -5.07 17.26 8.66
CA GLN A 124 -6.41 17.62 9.17
C GLN A 124 -7.48 17.59 8.07
N ASP A 125 -7.16 18.06 6.85
CA ASP A 125 -8.13 18.09 5.73
C ASP A 125 -8.53 16.69 5.24
N THR A 126 -7.81 15.65 5.62
CA THR A 126 -8.08 14.26 5.24
C THR A 126 -8.48 13.38 6.43
N ALA A 127 -8.61 13.98 7.63
CA ALA A 127 -8.90 13.22 8.86
C ALA A 127 -10.24 12.49 8.85
N GLY A 128 -11.20 12.95 8.05
CA GLY A 128 -12.55 12.37 7.92
C GLY A 128 -12.74 11.44 6.74
N ARG A 129 -11.68 11.07 5.99
CA ARG A 129 -11.85 10.32 4.74
C ARG A 129 -10.73 9.31 4.47
N VAL A 130 -11.07 8.28 3.71
CA VAL A 130 -10.13 7.35 3.05
C VAL A 130 -9.94 7.84 1.63
N GLU A 131 -8.69 8.00 1.19
CA GLU A 131 -8.37 8.38 -0.19
C GLU A 131 -7.76 7.19 -0.94
N ILE A 132 -8.19 6.95 -2.18
CA ILE A 132 -7.71 5.86 -3.03
C ILE A 132 -7.27 6.43 -4.37
N ALA A 133 -5.96 6.53 -4.58
CA ALA A 133 -5.41 6.80 -5.90
C ALA A 133 -5.28 5.48 -6.69
N THR A 134 -5.48 5.54 -8.00
CA THR A 134 -5.60 4.34 -8.84
C THR A 134 -4.63 4.34 -10.02
N VAL A 135 -4.27 3.14 -10.49
CA VAL A 135 -3.60 2.89 -11.78
C VAL A 135 -4.34 1.78 -12.50
N GLY A 136 -4.54 1.94 -13.82
CA GLY A 136 -5.20 0.95 -14.65
C GLY A 136 -6.70 0.78 -14.37
N ILE A 137 -7.35 1.78 -13.76
CA ILE A 137 -8.78 1.79 -13.42
C ILE A 137 -9.44 2.98 -14.11
N ALA A 138 -10.40 2.70 -15.00
CA ALA A 138 -11.14 3.72 -15.72
C ALA A 138 -12.23 4.37 -14.84
N MET A 139 -12.76 5.52 -15.28
CA MET A 139 -13.77 6.31 -14.55
C MET A 139 -14.97 5.46 -14.09
N GLU A 140 -15.53 4.64 -14.96
CA GLU A 140 -16.68 3.80 -14.63
C GLU A 140 -16.34 2.73 -13.58
N GLU A 141 -15.14 2.13 -13.70
CA GLU A 141 -14.66 1.17 -12.70
C GLU A 141 -14.37 1.85 -11.35
N ALA A 142 -13.85 3.08 -11.37
CA ALA A 142 -13.60 3.85 -10.16
C ALA A 142 -14.91 4.20 -9.42
N TRP A 143 -15.99 4.50 -10.14
CA TRP A 143 -17.31 4.64 -9.54
C TRP A 143 -17.81 3.35 -8.89
N ARG A 144 -17.62 2.20 -9.55
CA ARG A 144 -17.99 0.89 -8.98
C ARG A 144 -17.16 0.56 -7.74
N LEU A 145 -15.85 0.84 -7.79
CA LEU A 145 -14.93 0.65 -6.67
C LEU A 145 -15.34 1.50 -5.48
N LYS A 146 -15.61 2.79 -5.69
CA LYS A 146 -16.10 3.71 -4.66
C LYS A 146 -17.40 3.21 -4.03
N THR A 147 -18.40 2.91 -4.85
CA THR A 147 -19.68 2.41 -4.39
C THR A 147 -19.55 1.10 -3.59
N LEU A 148 -18.73 0.17 -4.06
CA LEU A 148 -18.50 -1.08 -3.37
C LEU A 148 -17.89 -0.84 -1.98
N LEU A 149 -16.85 0.00 -1.88
CA LEU A 149 -16.22 0.30 -0.60
C LEU A 149 -17.20 1.00 0.36
N GLU A 150 -18.03 1.92 -0.15
CA GLU A 150 -19.06 2.59 0.65
C GLU A 150 -20.10 1.59 1.20
N LEU A 151 -20.58 0.66 0.37
CA LEU A 151 -21.51 -0.38 0.78
C LEU A 151 -20.92 -1.34 1.81
N VAL A 152 -19.69 -1.81 1.59
CA VAL A 152 -18.98 -2.70 2.52
C VAL A 152 -18.74 -1.97 3.85
N ARG A 153 -18.25 -0.73 3.83
CA ARG A 153 -18.09 0.11 5.00
C ARG A 153 -19.40 0.23 5.79
N ASP A 154 -20.49 0.58 5.11
CA ASP A 154 -21.79 0.79 5.74
C ASP A 154 -22.35 -0.51 6.32
N ALA A 155 -22.08 -1.65 5.69
CA ALA A 155 -22.46 -2.95 6.22
C ALA A 155 -21.69 -3.30 7.51
N HIS A 156 -20.36 -3.12 7.51
CA HIS A 156 -19.52 -3.41 8.68
C HIS A 156 -19.80 -2.46 9.85
N LEU A 157 -19.99 -1.16 9.58
CA LEU A 157 -20.20 -0.17 10.64
C LEU A 157 -21.61 -0.15 11.21
N ARG A 158 -22.59 -0.84 10.61
CA ARG A 158 -23.95 -0.93 11.14
C ARG A 158 -24.01 -1.47 12.57
N GLY A 159 -23.11 -2.39 12.91
CA GLY A 159 -22.98 -2.97 14.25
C GLY A 159 -21.98 -2.25 15.16
N GLN A 160 -21.41 -1.13 14.74
CA GLN A 160 -20.34 -0.41 15.43
C GLN A 160 -20.64 1.10 15.47
N PRO A 161 -21.62 1.54 16.25
CA PRO A 161 -22.11 2.92 16.25
C PRO A 161 -21.04 3.95 16.66
N ASP A 162 -20.04 3.51 17.41
CA ASP A 162 -18.93 4.38 17.86
C ASP A 162 -17.84 4.56 16.79
N ALA A 163 -17.84 3.75 15.72
CA ALA A 163 -16.87 3.88 14.64
C ALA A 163 -17.31 4.99 13.68
N ALA A 164 -16.43 5.98 13.48
CA ALA A 164 -16.72 7.08 12.55
C ALA A 164 -16.88 6.55 11.12
N LYS A 165 -17.94 6.96 10.45
CA LYS A 165 -18.17 6.71 9.03
C LYS A 165 -17.31 7.67 8.21
N LEU A 166 -16.11 7.24 7.83
CA LEU A 166 -15.22 8.03 6.98
C LEU A 166 -15.76 8.12 5.55
N GLU A 167 -15.61 9.27 4.92
CA GLU A 167 -15.92 9.43 3.51
C GLU A 167 -14.95 8.62 2.63
N VAL A 168 -15.37 8.25 1.43
CA VAL A 168 -14.54 7.52 0.46
C VAL A 168 -14.29 8.41 -0.74
N PHE A 169 -13.03 8.70 -1.01
CA PHE A 169 -12.58 9.47 -2.17
C PHE A 169 -11.74 8.56 -3.06
N VAL A 170 -12.08 8.50 -4.35
CA VAL A 170 -11.44 7.61 -5.33
C VAL A 170 -11.12 8.38 -6.60
N GLU A 171 -9.88 8.33 -7.04
CA GLU A 171 -9.46 8.86 -8.34
C GLU A 171 -9.90 7.89 -9.49
N PRO A 172 -10.32 8.37 -10.63
CA PRO A 172 -10.42 9.79 -11.05
C PRO A 172 -11.78 10.45 -10.72
N VAL A 173 -12.64 9.81 -9.94
CA VAL A 173 -13.98 10.34 -9.58
C VAL A 173 -13.84 11.57 -8.69
N ASP A 174 -12.96 11.53 -7.72
CA ASP A 174 -12.76 12.59 -6.74
C ASP A 174 -11.35 13.22 -6.87
N THR A 175 -11.23 14.48 -6.45
CA THR A 175 -9.92 15.13 -6.31
C THR A 175 -9.30 14.70 -4.99
N LEU A 176 -8.12 14.09 -5.07
CA LEU A 176 -7.37 13.62 -3.90
C LEU A 176 -6.30 14.61 -3.47
N ARG A 177 -5.99 14.63 -2.17
CA ARG A 177 -4.78 15.25 -1.65
C ARG A 177 -3.56 14.37 -1.93
N TYR A 178 -3.71 13.05 -1.76
CA TYR A 178 -2.65 12.07 -1.91
C TYR A 178 -2.81 11.26 -3.21
N GLY A 179 -2.60 11.91 -4.34
CA GLY A 179 -2.73 11.30 -5.68
C GLY A 179 -1.59 10.35 -6.07
N ALA A 180 -0.56 10.16 -5.20
CA ALA A 180 0.56 9.24 -5.39
C ALA A 180 1.33 9.40 -6.72
N SER A 181 1.40 10.59 -7.31
CA SER A 181 1.93 10.83 -8.66
C SER A 181 3.33 10.27 -8.88
N ALA A 182 4.25 10.48 -7.90
CA ALA A 182 5.62 9.97 -7.98
C ALA A 182 5.68 8.43 -7.91
N ALA A 183 4.87 7.80 -7.07
CA ALA A 183 4.81 6.35 -6.95
C ALA A 183 4.14 5.70 -8.17
N LYS A 184 3.21 6.39 -8.83
CA LYS A 184 2.59 5.94 -10.09
C LYS A 184 3.57 6.00 -11.26
N SER A 185 4.35 7.07 -11.40
CA SER A 185 5.26 7.27 -12.53
C SER A 185 6.56 6.50 -12.39
N GLY A 186 7.13 6.43 -11.20
CA GLY A 186 8.45 5.82 -10.95
C GLY A 186 8.45 4.67 -9.95
N GLY A 187 7.29 4.30 -9.39
CA GLY A 187 7.16 3.33 -8.32
C GLY A 187 6.59 1.98 -8.73
N VAL A 188 6.40 1.11 -7.74
CA VAL A 188 5.83 -0.23 -7.94
C VAL A 188 4.36 -0.17 -8.40
N LEU A 189 3.61 0.86 -7.98
CA LEU A 189 2.23 1.08 -8.43
C LEU A 189 2.10 1.05 -9.96
N GLY A 190 3.02 1.71 -10.67
CA GLY A 190 3.00 1.76 -12.14
C GLY A 190 3.43 0.47 -12.84
N ARG A 191 3.91 -0.53 -12.11
CA ARG A 191 4.35 -1.84 -12.66
C ARG A 191 3.25 -2.91 -12.63
N SER A 192 2.15 -2.66 -11.95
CA SER A 192 1.00 -3.57 -11.88
C SER A 192 0.02 -3.28 -13.02
N GLU A 193 -0.73 -4.28 -13.47
CA GLU A 193 -1.84 -4.06 -14.39
C GLU A 193 -2.89 -3.11 -13.77
N ARG A 194 -3.15 -3.27 -12.47
CA ARG A 194 -4.06 -2.44 -11.68
C ARG A 194 -3.48 -2.24 -10.29
N SER A 195 -3.54 -1.03 -9.78
CA SER A 195 -3.14 -0.79 -8.40
C SER A 195 -3.98 0.26 -7.70
N LEU A 196 -3.99 0.13 -6.37
CA LEU A 196 -4.61 1.06 -5.45
C LEU A 196 -3.54 1.57 -4.48
N HIS A 197 -3.52 2.87 -4.26
CA HIS A 197 -2.78 3.51 -3.19
C HIS A 197 -3.79 4.04 -2.19
N ILE A 198 -3.90 3.37 -1.04
CA ILE A 198 -4.93 3.65 -0.02
C ILE A 198 -4.30 4.45 1.10
N GLU A 199 -4.77 5.67 1.29
CA GLU A 199 -4.39 6.57 2.37
C GLU A 199 -5.43 6.53 3.49
N LEU A 200 -5.01 6.11 4.66
CA LEU A 200 -5.85 6.00 5.84
C LEU A 200 -5.58 7.14 6.82
N PRO A 201 -6.61 7.85 7.30
CA PRO A 201 -6.43 8.83 8.38
C PRO A 201 -6.04 8.14 9.69
N LYS A 202 -5.49 8.90 10.63
CA LYS A 202 -5.02 8.37 11.91
C LYS A 202 -6.09 7.55 12.64
N SER A 203 -7.34 8.01 12.66
CA SER A 203 -8.45 7.34 13.34
C SER A 203 -8.71 5.91 12.80
N ALA A 204 -8.65 5.72 11.47
CA ALA A 204 -8.81 4.41 10.84
C ALA A 204 -7.65 3.44 11.14
N ARG A 205 -6.50 3.96 11.56
CA ARG A 205 -5.31 3.15 11.90
C ARG A 205 -5.10 2.94 13.39
N THR A 206 -5.88 3.63 14.23
CA THR A 206 -5.77 3.58 15.69
C THR A 206 -7.11 3.21 16.33
N THR A 207 -7.98 4.18 16.58
CA THR A 207 -9.24 3.99 17.30
C THR A 207 -10.18 3.01 16.59
N TYR A 208 -10.25 3.08 15.25
CA TYR A 208 -11.15 2.24 14.44
C TYR A 208 -10.39 1.21 13.60
N ARG A 209 -9.17 0.87 14.00
CA ARG A 209 -8.27 0.01 13.21
C ARG A 209 -8.93 -1.30 12.82
N ASP A 210 -9.47 -2.03 13.78
CA ASP A 210 -10.02 -3.37 13.54
C ASP A 210 -11.26 -3.30 12.63
N ALA A 211 -12.11 -2.28 12.81
CA ALA A 211 -13.28 -2.05 11.95
C ALA A 211 -12.85 -1.76 10.48
N TYR A 212 -11.94 -0.81 10.28
CA TYR A 212 -11.49 -0.46 8.92
C TYR A 212 -10.60 -1.51 8.29
N THR A 213 -9.87 -2.29 9.06
CA THR A 213 -9.14 -3.47 8.55
C THR A 213 -10.11 -4.50 8.00
N ALA A 214 -11.20 -4.81 8.71
CA ALA A 214 -12.22 -5.72 8.25
C ALA A 214 -12.96 -5.19 7.01
N VAL A 215 -13.31 -3.90 6.98
CA VAL A 215 -13.88 -3.23 5.80
C VAL A 215 -12.98 -3.39 4.58
N LEU A 216 -11.69 -3.08 4.71
CA LEU A 216 -10.74 -3.15 3.59
C LEU A 216 -10.50 -4.60 3.14
N GLY A 217 -10.42 -5.56 4.06
CA GLY A 217 -10.24 -6.98 3.72
C GLY A 217 -11.41 -7.52 2.90
N ASP A 218 -12.63 -7.25 3.33
CA ASP A 218 -13.85 -7.69 2.62
C ASP A 218 -13.99 -6.95 1.27
N PHE A 219 -13.80 -5.63 1.25
CA PHE A 219 -13.80 -4.84 0.03
C PHE A 219 -12.80 -5.37 -1.02
N LEU A 220 -11.55 -5.60 -0.64
CA LEU A 220 -10.50 -6.06 -1.56
C LEU A 220 -10.76 -7.48 -2.05
N THR A 221 -11.34 -8.35 -1.22
CA THR A 221 -11.76 -9.70 -1.63
C THR A 221 -12.83 -9.60 -2.71
N GLN A 222 -13.91 -8.87 -2.45
CA GLN A 222 -15.03 -8.71 -3.40
C GLN A 222 -14.58 -8.04 -4.70
N TRP A 223 -13.74 -6.99 -4.60
CA TRP A 223 -13.20 -6.31 -5.79
C TRP A 223 -12.37 -7.25 -6.66
N ALA A 224 -11.47 -8.04 -6.06
CA ALA A 224 -10.63 -8.99 -6.78
C ALA A 224 -11.46 -10.10 -7.47
N ASP A 225 -12.54 -10.55 -6.85
CA ASP A 225 -13.41 -11.58 -7.42
C ASP A 225 -14.27 -11.04 -8.58
N LEU A 226 -14.74 -9.80 -8.49
CA LEU A 226 -15.39 -9.11 -9.60
C LEU A 226 -14.46 -8.97 -10.81
N GLN A 227 -13.19 -8.61 -10.57
CA GLN A 227 -12.18 -8.48 -11.63
C GLN A 227 -11.84 -9.83 -12.27
N ALA A 228 -11.76 -10.91 -11.49
CA ALA A 228 -11.50 -12.25 -12.01
C ALA A 228 -12.67 -12.75 -12.88
N SER A 229 -13.90 -12.51 -12.45
CA SER A 229 -15.12 -12.89 -13.18
C SER A 229 -15.28 -12.14 -14.51
N ALA A 230 -14.84 -10.88 -14.57
CA ALA A 230 -14.89 -10.08 -15.82
C ALA A 230 -13.89 -10.56 -16.88
N ARG A 231 -12.79 -11.21 -16.50
CA ARG A 231 -11.76 -11.75 -17.41
C ARG A 231 -12.10 -13.15 -17.96
N GLY A 232 -13.01 -13.85 -17.32
CA GLY A 232 -13.45 -15.20 -17.73
C GLY A 232 -14.56 -15.22 -18.79
N LYS A 233 -15.03 -14.04 -19.17
CA LYS A 233 -16.01 -13.82 -20.24
C LYS A 233 -15.33 -13.29 -21.49
#